data_50eb3a3a32cf371e8d533ca4d5e4c968
#
_entry.id   50eb3a3a32cf371e8d533ca4d5e4c968
#
_cell.length_a   1.000
_cell.length_b   1.000
_cell.length_c   1.000
_cell.angle_alpha   90.00
_cell.angle_beta   90.00
_cell.angle_gamma   90.00
#
_symmetry.space_group_name_H-M   'P 1'
#
loop_
_entity.id
_entity.type
_entity.pdbx_description
1 polymer ?
#
loop_
_entity_poly.entity_id
_entity_poly.type
_entity_poly.pdbx_seq_one_letter_code
_entity_poly.pdbx_strand_id
1 'polypeptide(L)' 'MSFNFEKLIVWREARELVKEVYRLTARFPKDELFGLTNQLRRAAISILLNLAEGTNRKSIREKVRFLIYLILLLTKL' A
#
# COMPACT_ATOMS: atom_id res chain seq x y z
N MET A 1 28.24 -1.78 -0.13
CA MET A 1 26.83 -1.88 0.31
C MET A 1 26.51 -3.35 0.52
N SER A 2 26.12 -3.72 1.72
CA SER A 2 25.82 -5.11 2.00
C SER A 2 24.43 -5.47 1.50
N PHE A 3 24.32 -6.67 0.94
CA PHE A 3 23.05 -7.24 0.55
C PHE A 3 22.26 -7.64 1.79
N ASN A 4 20.98 -7.26 1.85
CA ASN A 4 20.15 -7.56 3.00
C ASN A 4 18.90 -8.32 2.54
N PHE A 5 18.82 -9.60 2.93
CA PHE A 5 17.70 -10.46 2.59
C PHE A 5 16.38 -9.95 3.15
N GLU A 6 16.42 -9.39 4.36
CA GLU A 6 15.20 -8.85 4.97
C GLU A 6 14.59 -7.74 4.15
N LYS A 7 15.45 -6.82 3.64
CA LYS A 7 14.98 -5.74 2.78
C LYS A 7 14.38 -6.28 1.49
N LEU A 8 14.99 -7.32 0.92
CA LEU A 8 14.49 -7.93 -0.29
C LEU A 8 13.11 -8.56 -0.07
N ILE A 9 12.95 -9.27 1.04
CA ILE A 9 11.68 -9.89 1.39
C ILE A 9 10.61 -8.84 1.61
N VAL A 10 10.92 -7.79 2.38
CA VAL A 10 9.97 -6.72 2.67
C VAL A 10 9.57 -6.01 1.38
N TRP A 11 10.51 -5.77 0.49
CA TRP A 11 10.23 -5.11 -0.77
C TRP A 11 9.32 -5.96 -1.65
N ARG A 12 9.55 -7.28 -1.68
CA ARG A 12 8.69 -8.20 -2.42
C ARG A 12 7.28 -8.21 -1.85
N GLU A 13 7.16 -8.23 -0.51
CA GLU A 13 5.85 -8.17 0.14
C GLU A 13 5.12 -6.87 -0.19
N ALA A 14 5.83 -5.75 -0.25
CA ALA A 14 5.24 -4.47 -0.60
C ALA A 14 4.73 -4.47 -2.03
N ARG A 15 5.46 -5.09 -2.96
CA ARG A 15 5.01 -5.22 -4.35
C ARG A 15 3.74 -6.06 -4.44
N GLU A 16 3.68 -7.15 -3.68
CA GLU A 16 2.49 -7.98 -3.63
C GLU A 16 1.30 -7.21 -3.05
N LEU A 17 1.56 -6.38 -2.04
CA LEU A 17 0.52 -5.53 -1.46
C LEU A 17 -0.07 -4.58 -2.52
N VAL A 18 0.78 -3.96 -3.33
CA VAL A 18 0.32 -3.08 -4.40
C VAL A 18 -0.57 -3.85 -5.37
N LYS A 19 -0.14 -5.04 -5.77
CA LYS A 19 -0.93 -5.89 -6.67
C LYS A 19 -2.29 -6.22 -6.08
N GLU A 20 -2.33 -6.58 -4.81
CA GLU A 20 -3.59 -6.92 -4.14
C GLU A 20 -4.52 -5.71 -4.05
N VAL A 21 -3.97 -4.53 -3.77
CA VAL A 21 -4.78 -3.32 -3.72
C VAL A 21 -5.39 -3.03 -5.09
N TYR A 22 -4.62 -3.20 -6.17
CA TYR A 22 -5.15 -3.00 -7.51
C TYR A 22 -6.22 -4.02 -7.85
N ARG A 23 -6.00 -5.28 -7.48
CA ARG A 23 -6.98 -6.34 -7.72
C ARG A 23 -8.29 -6.05 -6.98
N LEU A 24 -8.18 -5.67 -5.72
CA LEU A 24 -9.33 -5.35 -4.89
C LEU A 24 -10.10 -4.15 -5.44
N THR A 25 -9.39 -3.08 -5.75
CA THR A 25 -10.03 -1.83 -6.18
C THR A 25 -10.62 -1.93 -7.59
N ALA A 26 -10.14 -2.86 -8.41
CA ALA A 26 -10.71 -3.07 -9.74
C ALA A 26 -12.16 -3.53 -9.69
N ARG A 27 -12.60 -4.10 -8.57
CA ARG A 27 -13.97 -4.58 -8.38
C ARG A 27 -14.94 -3.53 -7.90
N PHE A 28 -14.44 -2.36 -7.52
CA PHE A 28 -15.29 -1.31 -6.95
C PHE A 28 -16.02 -0.54 -8.03
N PRO A 29 -17.24 -0.06 -7.73
CA PRO A 29 -17.96 0.83 -8.64
C PRO A 29 -17.14 2.09 -8.88
N LYS A 30 -16.83 2.35 -10.14
CA LYS A 30 -15.92 3.45 -10.50
C LYS A 30 -16.51 4.82 -10.20
N ASP A 31 -17.81 4.94 -10.35
CA ASP A 31 -18.47 6.24 -10.20
C ASP A 31 -18.60 6.67 -8.74
N GLU A 32 -18.81 5.71 -7.85
CA GLU A 32 -19.09 6.00 -6.44
C GLU A 32 -17.83 6.01 -5.57
N LEU A 33 -16.84 5.20 -5.91
CA LEU A 33 -15.68 4.99 -5.05
C LEU A 33 -14.37 5.42 -5.70
N PHE A 34 -14.43 6.22 -6.75
CA PHE A 34 -13.25 6.63 -7.50
C PHE A 34 -12.21 7.30 -6.60
N GLY A 35 -12.62 8.25 -5.77
CA GLY A 35 -11.70 8.96 -4.88
C GLY A 35 -11.02 8.02 -3.89
N LEU A 36 -11.78 7.12 -3.30
CA LEU A 36 -11.26 6.18 -2.30
C LEU A 36 -10.35 5.14 -2.95
N THR A 37 -10.73 4.64 -4.13
CA THR A 37 -9.89 3.73 -4.92
C THR A 37 -8.54 4.37 -5.21
N ASN A 38 -8.56 5.62 -5.64
CA ASN A 38 -7.35 6.36 -5.97
C ASN A 38 -6.46 6.55 -4.74
N GLN A 39 -7.05 6.88 -3.59
CA GLN A 39 -6.32 7.02 -2.35
C GLN A 39 -5.67 5.71 -1.92
N LEU A 40 -6.38 4.59 -2.05
CA LEU A 40 -5.84 3.27 -1.72
C LEU A 40 -4.63 2.93 -2.57
N ARG A 41 -4.75 3.14 -3.87
CA ARG A 41 -3.66 2.84 -4.81
C ARG A 41 -2.45 3.71 -4.53
N ARG A 42 -2.66 4.99 -4.32
CA ARG A 42 -1.56 5.92 -4.02
C ARG A 42 -0.89 5.59 -2.69
N ALA A 43 -1.67 5.22 -1.67
CA ALA A 43 -1.13 4.82 -0.38
C ALA A 43 -0.23 3.58 -0.50
N ALA A 44 -0.68 2.58 -1.25
CA ALA A 44 0.09 1.36 -1.46
C ALA A 44 1.39 1.63 -2.20
N ILE A 45 1.33 2.41 -3.26
CA ILE A 45 2.52 2.78 -4.04
C ILE A 45 3.47 3.61 -3.19
N SER A 46 2.96 4.50 -2.35
CA SER A 46 3.78 5.32 -1.45
C SER A 46 4.59 4.44 -0.49
N ILE A 47 3.99 3.38 0.04
CA ILE A 47 4.69 2.44 0.91
C ILE A 47 5.87 1.82 0.16
N LEU A 48 5.63 1.34 -1.06
CA LEU A 48 6.66 0.73 -1.88
C LEU A 48 7.81 1.70 -2.17
N LEU A 49 7.48 2.93 -2.56
CA LEU A 49 8.47 3.95 -2.86
C LEU A 49 9.29 4.34 -1.63
N ASN A 50 8.63 4.46 -0.48
CA ASN A 50 9.33 4.79 0.76
C ASN A 50 10.28 3.68 1.19
N LEU A 51 9.89 2.43 0.98
CA LEU A 51 10.79 1.30 1.25
C LEU A 51 12.01 1.35 0.32
N ALA A 52 11.79 1.65 -0.95
CA ALA A 52 12.89 1.76 -1.91
C ALA A 52 13.84 2.89 -1.57
N GLU A 53 13.32 3.99 -1.03
CA GLU A 53 14.12 5.15 -0.66
C GLU A 53 14.83 5.00 0.69
N GLY A 54 14.53 3.93 1.43
CA GLY A 54 15.12 3.73 2.74
C GLY A 54 14.54 4.61 3.82
N THR A 55 13.30 5.04 3.67
CA THR A 55 12.60 5.84 4.66
C THR A 55 12.53 5.11 6.01
N ASN A 56 12.53 5.84 7.11
CA ASN A 56 12.55 5.24 8.43
C ASN A 56 11.27 4.41 8.70
N ARG A 57 11.42 3.46 9.63
CA ARG A 57 10.36 2.49 9.92
C ARG A 57 9.09 3.13 10.47
N LYS A 58 9.23 4.19 11.24
CA LYS A 58 8.08 4.88 11.82
C LYS A 58 7.18 5.46 10.72
N SER A 59 7.77 6.11 9.75
CA SER A 59 7.04 6.71 8.64
C SER A 59 6.33 5.65 7.81
N ILE A 60 7.02 4.54 7.53
CA ILE A 60 6.43 3.42 6.78
C ILE A 60 5.26 2.82 7.55
N ARG A 61 5.43 2.65 8.87
CA ARG A 61 4.38 2.09 9.73
C ARG A 61 3.13 2.95 9.70
N GLU A 62 3.29 4.26 9.75
CA GLU A 62 2.17 5.19 9.68
C GLU A 62 1.42 5.08 8.35
N LYS A 63 2.15 4.92 7.26
CA LYS A 63 1.55 4.74 5.94
C LYS A 63 0.79 3.42 5.84
N VAL A 64 1.33 2.35 6.41
CA VAL A 64 0.66 1.06 6.46
C VAL A 64 -0.64 1.16 7.26
N ARG A 65 -0.61 1.85 8.40
CA ARG A 65 -1.80 2.05 9.21
C ARG A 65 -2.88 2.82 8.45
N PHE A 66 -2.47 3.83 7.71
CA PHE A 66 -3.40 4.61 6.89
C PHE A 66 -4.05 3.73 5.82
N LEU A 67 -3.25 2.89 5.16
CA LEU A 67 -3.76 1.97 4.16
C LEU A 67 -4.78 1.01 4.76
N ILE A 68 -4.46 0.43 5.92
CA ILE A 68 -5.36 -0.49 6.62
C ILE A 68 -6.67 0.23 6.98
N TYR A 69 -6.57 1.45 7.46
CA TYR A 69 -7.74 2.26 7.80
C TYR A 69 -8.65 2.44 6.58
N LEU A 70 -8.09 2.75 5.43
CA LEU A 70 -8.86 2.91 4.19
C LEU A 70 -9.54 1.61 3.79
N ILE A 71 -8.81 0.49 3.90
CA ILE A 71 -9.36 -0.83 3.58
C ILE A 71 -10.54 -1.16 4.49
N LEU A 72 -10.40 -0.88 5.79
CA LEU A 72 -11.48 -1.12 6.75
C LEU A 72 -12.70 -0.25 6.47
N LEU A 73 -12.49 0.99 6.04
CA LEU A 73 -13.60 1.85 5.63
C LEU A 73 -14.37 1.24 4.46
N LEU A 74 -13.65 0.68 3.50
CA LEU A 74 -14.28 0.06 2.33
C LEU A 74 -15.08 -1.17 2.69
N THR A 75 -14.59 -1.97 3.64
CA THR A 75 -15.29 -3.20 4.02
C THR A 75 -16.59 -2.94 4.75
N LYS A 76 -16.83 -1.72 5.22
CA LYS A 76 -18.09 -1.34 5.86
C LYS A 76 -19.14 -0.86 4.86
N LEU A 77 -18.72 -0.62 3.65
CA LEU A 77 -19.62 -0.21 2.59
C LEU A 77 -20.26 -1.43 1.93
#